data_b62533c9a6a5746f94ef55ad998838b1
#
_entry.id   b62533c9a6a5746f94ef55ad998838b1
#
_cell.length_a   1.000
_cell.length_b   1.000
_cell.length_c   1.000
_cell.angle_alpha   90.00
_cell.angle_beta   90.00
_cell.angle_gamma   90.00
#
_symmetry.space_group_name_H-M   'P 1'
#
loop_
_entity.id
_entity.type
_entity.pdbx_description
1 polymer ?
#
loop_
_entity_poly.entity_id
_entity_poly.type
_entity_poly.pdbx_seq_one_letter_code
_entity_poly.pdbx_strand_id
1 'polypeptide(L)'
;GFFGFAYYIENSKRVTAAAVDSGNGGVLPSAATVENNSYKPLSRPIFIYINVKSADKPEVDEFVKFYMANAATLVDEVKYFPLSKEVYQLNLEHLQKRKVGTVFKGSGVNIKLEDILKMESSL
;
A
#
# COMPACT_ATOMS: atom_id res chain seq x y z
N GLY A 1 1.09 -23.90 1.18
CA GLY A 1 0.99 -22.84 2.16
C GLY A 1 0.96 -21.47 1.47
N PHE A 2 0.73 -20.42 2.21
CA PHE A 2 0.85 -19.04 1.73
C PHE A 2 1.69 -18.22 2.71
N PHE A 3 2.37 -17.21 2.21
CA PHE A 3 3.21 -16.30 2.99
C PHE A 3 3.41 -14.99 2.21
N GLY A 4 3.97 -13.98 2.85
CA GLY A 4 4.17 -12.67 2.24
C GLY A 4 5.06 -12.72 1.01
N PHE A 5 4.80 -11.84 0.05
CA PHE A 5 5.54 -11.78 -1.21
C PHE A 5 7.05 -11.55 -1.01
N ALA A 6 7.44 -10.80 0.01
CA ALA A 6 8.85 -10.60 0.37
C ALA A 6 9.61 -11.93 0.51
N TYR A 7 9.04 -12.87 1.27
CA TYR A 7 9.62 -14.19 1.46
C TYR A 7 9.69 -15.02 0.18
N TYR A 8 8.68 -14.88 -0.70
CA TYR A 8 8.72 -15.53 -2.01
C TYR A 8 9.88 -15.03 -2.87
N ILE A 9 10.08 -13.73 -2.96
CA ILE A 9 11.18 -13.14 -3.76
C ILE A 9 12.53 -13.65 -3.28
N GLU A 10 12.79 -13.67 -1.99
CA GLU A 10 14.04 -14.15 -1.42
C GLU A 10 14.27 -15.65 -1.62
N ASN A 11 13.20 -16.42 -1.78
CA ASN A 11 13.24 -17.89 -1.91
C ASN A 11 12.75 -18.36 -3.29
N SER A 12 12.70 -17.52 -4.29
CA SER A 12 12.14 -17.83 -5.63
C SER A 12 12.81 -19.01 -6.34
N LYS A 13 14.06 -19.31 -5.98
CA LYS A 13 14.78 -20.50 -6.48
C LYS A 13 14.40 -21.80 -5.78
N ARG A 14 13.72 -21.72 -4.63
CA ARG A 14 13.39 -22.86 -3.77
C ARG A 14 11.89 -23.19 -3.74
N VAL A 15 11.07 -22.25 -4.13
CA VAL A 15 9.62 -22.37 -4.12
C VAL A 15 9.04 -21.90 -5.45
N THR A 16 7.93 -22.50 -5.85
CA THR A 16 7.19 -22.12 -7.05
C THR A 16 5.90 -21.44 -6.62
N ALA A 17 5.63 -20.26 -7.20
CA ALA A 17 4.35 -19.60 -7.01
C ALA A 17 3.26 -20.27 -7.82
N ALA A 18 2.10 -20.47 -7.21
CA ALA A 18 0.90 -20.85 -7.91
C ALA A 18 0.19 -19.60 -8.47
N ALA A 19 -0.30 -19.69 -9.68
CA ALA A 19 -1.14 -18.64 -10.24
C ALA A 19 -2.49 -18.62 -9.52
N VAL A 20 -3.01 -17.42 -9.29
CA VAL A 20 -4.33 -17.20 -8.66
C VAL A 20 -5.31 -16.73 -9.74
N ASP A 21 -6.42 -17.44 -9.87
CA ASP A 21 -7.49 -17.07 -10.78
C ASP A 21 -8.61 -16.34 -10.01
N SER A 22 -8.88 -15.11 -10.39
CA SER A 22 -9.99 -14.28 -9.90
C SER A 22 -11.13 -14.15 -10.88
N GLY A 23 -11.24 -15.09 -11.84
CA GLY A 23 -12.30 -15.13 -12.85
C GLY A 23 -11.87 -14.69 -14.26
N ASN A 24 -10.60 -14.27 -14.42
CA ASN A 24 -10.05 -13.80 -15.70
C ASN A 24 -8.76 -14.56 -16.10
N GLY A 25 -8.58 -15.77 -15.60
CA GLY A 25 -7.39 -16.58 -15.79
C GLY A 25 -6.38 -16.44 -14.68
N GLY A 26 -5.45 -17.41 -14.62
CA GLY A 26 -4.45 -17.48 -13.56
C GLY A 26 -3.38 -16.40 -13.68
N VAL A 27 -3.16 -15.62 -12.62
CA VAL A 27 -2.15 -14.56 -12.54
C VAL A 27 -1.09 -14.94 -11.53
N LEU A 28 0.18 -14.86 -11.91
CA LEU A 28 1.31 -15.06 -11.00
C LEU A 28 1.64 -13.78 -10.22
N PRO A 29 2.09 -13.91 -8.96
CA PRO A 29 2.53 -12.76 -8.19
C PRO A 29 3.84 -12.19 -8.77
N SER A 30 3.84 -10.91 -9.08
CA SER A 30 5.01 -10.15 -9.50
C SER A 30 4.83 -8.68 -9.11
N ALA A 31 5.91 -7.88 -9.16
CA ALA A 31 5.82 -6.45 -8.95
C ALA A 31 4.74 -5.83 -9.85
N ALA A 32 4.82 -6.09 -11.14
CA ALA A 32 3.88 -5.55 -12.13
C ALA A 32 2.43 -5.97 -11.89
N THR A 33 2.18 -7.25 -11.51
CA THR A 33 0.82 -7.73 -11.29
C THR A 33 0.22 -7.25 -9.97
N VAL A 34 1.04 -6.93 -8.98
CA VAL A 34 0.61 -6.30 -7.74
C VAL A 34 0.32 -4.81 -7.97
N GLU A 35 1.22 -4.09 -8.64
CA GLU A 35 1.10 -2.67 -8.93
C GLU A 35 -0.13 -2.35 -9.80
N ASN A 36 -0.33 -3.09 -10.88
CA ASN A 36 -1.48 -2.91 -11.76
C ASN A 36 -2.78 -3.53 -11.23
N ASN A 37 -2.75 -4.09 -9.99
CA ASN A 37 -3.88 -4.72 -9.33
C ASN A 37 -4.51 -5.90 -10.12
N SER A 38 -3.74 -6.60 -10.94
CA SER A 38 -4.20 -7.83 -11.61
C SER A 38 -4.08 -9.08 -10.73
N TYR A 39 -3.14 -9.09 -9.77
CA TYR A 39 -3.00 -10.16 -8.79
C TYR A 39 -4.04 -10.03 -7.68
N LYS A 40 -5.23 -10.56 -7.94
CA LYS A 40 -6.38 -10.52 -7.03
C LYS A 40 -6.77 -11.92 -6.54
N PRO A 41 -7.39 -12.03 -5.40
CA PRO A 41 -7.74 -11.03 -4.38
C PRO A 41 -6.68 -10.90 -3.28
N LEU A 42 -5.48 -11.44 -3.46
CA LEU A 42 -4.49 -11.60 -2.40
C LEU A 42 -3.62 -10.36 -2.16
N SER A 43 -3.51 -9.47 -3.15
CA SER A 43 -2.82 -8.19 -2.95
C SER A 43 -3.71 -7.17 -2.25
N ARG A 44 -3.14 -6.40 -1.33
CA ARG A 44 -3.83 -5.34 -0.59
C ARG A 44 -2.82 -4.33 -0.06
N PRO A 45 -3.21 -3.04 0.05
CA PRO A 45 -2.35 -2.02 0.63
C PRO A 45 -2.20 -2.21 2.15
N ILE A 46 -1.09 -1.72 2.68
CA ILE A 46 -0.83 -1.59 4.12
C ILE A 46 -1.06 -0.13 4.50
N PHE A 47 -1.77 0.11 5.59
CA PHE A 47 -2.09 1.44 6.08
C PHE A 47 -1.44 1.70 7.43
N ILE A 48 -1.10 2.95 7.67
CA ILE A 48 -0.84 3.47 9.01
C ILE A 48 -2.01 4.36 9.42
N TYR A 49 -2.39 4.30 10.68
CA TYR A 49 -3.44 5.13 11.26
C TYR A 49 -2.83 6.05 12.32
N ILE A 50 -3.05 7.35 12.16
CA ILE A 50 -2.54 8.36 13.07
C ILE A 50 -3.74 8.94 13.82
N ASN A 51 -3.66 8.89 15.16
CA ASN A 51 -4.68 9.53 15.99
C ASN A 51 -4.57 11.05 15.81
N VAL A 52 -5.68 11.70 15.46
CA VAL A 52 -5.71 13.14 15.19
C VAL A 52 -5.23 13.99 16.38
N LYS A 53 -5.55 13.57 17.62
CA LYS A 53 -5.08 14.26 18.84
C LYS A 53 -3.59 14.09 19.09
N SER A 54 -2.97 13.07 18.49
CA SER A 54 -1.52 12.85 18.60
C SER A 54 -0.76 13.46 17.42
N ALA A 55 -1.43 13.82 16.34
CA ALA A 55 -0.80 14.39 15.16
C ALA A 55 -0.16 15.77 15.38
N ASP A 56 -0.52 16.46 16.47
CA ASP A 56 0.05 17.75 16.85
C ASP A 56 1.30 17.61 17.74
N LYS A 57 1.63 16.40 18.17
CA LYS A 57 2.84 16.12 18.93
C LYS A 57 4.05 16.14 18.00
N PRO A 58 5.12 16.88 18.30
CA PRO A 58 6.29 16.99 17.44
C PRO A 58 6.88 15.64 17.07
N GLU A 59 6.97 14.70 18.00
CA GLU A 59 7.51 13.36 17.77
C GLU A 59 6.68 12.54 16.78
N VAL A 60 5.37 12.73 16.74
CA VAL A 60 4.48 12.04 15.81
C VAL A 60 4.57 12.68 14.42
N ASP A 61 4.53 14.00 14.35
CA ASP A 61 4.62 14.77 13.11
C ASP A 61 5.96 14.49 12.40
N GLU A 62 7.07 14.60 13.13
CA GLU A 62 8.42 14.32 12.60
C GLU A 62 8.57 12.85 12.16
N PHE A 63 8.06 11.90 12.94
CA PHE A 63 8.09 10.48 12.56
C PHE A 63 7.32 10.24 11.26
N VAL A 64 6.12 10.77 11.11
CA VAL A 64 5.31 10.57 9.90
C VAL A 64 5.94 11.23 8.69
N LYS A 65 6.49 12.43 8.83
CA LYS A 65 7.25 13.10 7.77
C LYS A 65 8.46 12.28 7.33
N PHE A 66 9.24 11.79 8.28
CA PHE A 66 10.38 10.91 8.00
C PHE A 66 9.93 9.64 7.30
N TYR A 67 8.87 9.00 7.81
CA TYR A 67 8.31 7.78 7.23
C TYR A 67 7.91 7.98 5.77
N MET A 68 7.14 9.02 5.46
CA MET A 68 6.68 9.29 4.10
C MET A 68 7.83 9.70 3.16
N ALA A 69 8.80 10.45 3.64
CA ALA A 69 9.96 10.88 2.84
C ALA A 69 10.87 9.69 2.44
N ASN A 70 10.96 8.68 3.28
CA ASN A 70 11.86 7.54 3.09
C ASN A 70 11.12 6.24 2.69
N ALA A 71 9.78 6.27 2.64
CA ALA A 71 8.96 5.08 2.46
C ALA A 71 9.30 4.31 1.17
N ALA A 72 9.55 5.00 0.06
CA ALA A 72 9.88 4.33 -1.20
C ALA A 72 11.13 3.44 -1.08
N THR A 73 12.18 3.93 -0.39
CA THR A 73 13.42 3.18 -0.17
C THR A 73 13.25 2.09 0.86
N LEU A 74 12.69 2.42 2.04
CA LEU A 74 12.57 1.48 3.14
C LEU A 74 11.60 0.34 2.84
N VAL A 75 10.54 0.61 2.09
CA VAL A 75 9.57 -0.40 1.65
C VAL A 75 10.22 -1.39 0.66
N ASP A 76 11.06 -0.90 -0.25
CA ASP A 76 11.81 -1.76 -1.17
C ASP A 76 12.87 -2.60 -0.44
N GLU A 77 13.56 -2.04 0.55
CA GLU A 77 14.53 -2.78 1.38
C GLU A 77 13.90 -3.99 2.08
N VAL A 78 12.66 -3.85 2.57
CA VAL A 78 11.91 -4.96 3.19
C VAL A 78 11.14 -5.81 2.19
N LYS A 79 11.39 -5.63 0.87
CA LYS A 79 10.80 -6.40 -0.22
C LYS A 79 9.28 -6.32 -0.34
N TYR A 80 8.70 -5.21 0.13
CA TYR A 80 7.34 -4.83 -0.20
C TYR A 80 7.32 -3.94 -1.45
N PHE A 81 6.13 -3.62 -1.95
CA PHE A 81 5.98 -2.71 -3.09
C PHE A 81 5.73 -1.30 -2.61
N PRO A 82 6.65 -0.36 -2.91
CA PRO A 82 6.42 1.03 -2.60
C PRO A 82 5.27 1.59 -3.45
N LEU A 83 4.57 2.55 -2.92
CA LEU A 83 3.63 3.37 -3.67
C LEU A 83 4.38 4.39 -4.52
N SER A 84 3.68 5.07 -5.44
CA SER A 84 4.30 6.16 -6.18
C SER A 84 4.62 7.36 -5.27
N LYS A 85 5.55 8.19 -5.69
CA LYS A 85 5.94 9.39 -4.92
C LYS A 85 4.77 10.35 -4.70
N GLU A 86 3.89 10.44 -5.69
CA GLU A 86 2.69 11.27 -5.65
C GLU A 86 1.75 10.84 -4.53
N VAL A 87 1.62 9.52 -4.30
CA VAL A 87 0.79 8.99 -3.20
C VAL A 87 1.37 9.36 -1.84
N TYR A 88 2.67 9.21 -1.65
CA TYR A 88 3.32 9.59 -0.40
C TYR A 88 3.19 11.10 -0.14
N GLN A 89 3.27 11.91 -1.18
CA GLN A 89 3.10 13.35 -1.10
C GLN A 89 1.66 13.73 -0.72
N LEU A 90 0.67 13.09 -1.34
CA LEU A 90 -0.74 13.27 -0.99
C LEU A 90 -1.01 12.90 0.48
N ASN A 91 -0.41 11.81 0.96
CA ASN A 91 -0.53 11.42 2.37
C ASN A 91 0.05 12.47 3.33
N LEU A 92 1.17 13.11 2.97
CA LEU A 92 1.72 14.23 3.74
C LEU A 92 0.78 15.45 3.75
N GLU A 93 0.17 15.76 2.62
CA GLU A 93 -0.84 16.83 2.56
C GLU A 93 -2.05 16.52 3.44
N HIS A 94 -2.52 15.27 3.47
CA HIS A 94 -3.62 14.85 4.35
C HIS A 94 -3.26 15.02 5.82
N LEU A 95 -2.03 14.68 6.22
CA LEU A 95 -1.55 14.93 7.57
C LEU A 95 -1.56 16.43 7.89
N GLN A 96 -1.00 17.27 7.02
CA GLN A 96 -0.93 18.72 7.21
C GLN A 96 -2.31 19.37 7.30
N LYS A 97 -3.24 18.94 6.46
CA LYS A 97 -4.62 19.44 6.43
C LYS A 97 -5.51 18.82 7.51
N ARG A 98 -4.98 17.90 8.33
CA ARG A 98 -5.74 17.13 9.34
C ARG A 98 -6.99 16.46 8.76
N LYS A 99 -6.89 15.97 7.53
CA LYS A 99 -7.98 15.21 6.92
C LYS A 99 -8.18 13.91 7.69
N VAL A 100 -9.41 13.68 8.15
CA VAL A 100 -9.79 12.49 8.93
C VAL A 100 -10.82 11.67 8.16
N GLY A 101 -10.85 10.38 8.45
CA GLY A 101 -11.82 9.47 7.84
C GLY A 101 -11.15 8.34 7.07
N THR A 102 -11.93 7.67 6.27
CA THR A 102 -11.47 6.60 5.39
C THR A 102 -12.24 6.63 4.08
N VAL A 103 -11.54 6.41 3.00
CA VAL A 103 -12.13 6.25 1.66
C VAL A 103 -12.85 4.91 1.48
N PHE A 104 -12.61 3.97 2.39
CA PHE A 104 -13.13 2.59 2.27
C PHE A 104 -14.56 2.42 2.79
N LYS A 105 -15.35 3.44 3.01
CA LYS A 105 -16.73 3.41 3.54
C LYS A 105 -17.59 2.31 2.91
N GLY A 106 -17.35 1.04 3.29
CA GLY A 106 -18.07 -0.12 2.77
C GLY A 106 -17.62 -0.59 1.37
N SER A 107 -16.61 -0.01 0.80
CA SER A 107 -16.03 -0.45 -0.47
C SER A 107 -15.24 -1.75 -0.28
N GLY A 108 -15.38 -2.69 -1.20
CA GLY A 108 -14.68 -3.97 -1.15
C GLY A 108 -13.16 -3.83 -1.23
N VAL A 109 -12.46 -4.88 -0.83
CA VAL A 109 -10.99 -4.96 -0.76
C VAL A 109 -10.26 -4.86 -2.11
N ASN A 110 -10.96 -4.76 -3.24
CA ASN A 110 -10.40 -4.83 -4.60
C ASN A 110 -10.46 -3.49 -5.35
N ILE A 111 -10.27 -2.37 -4.66
CA ILE A 111 -10.26 -1.05 -5.29
C ILE A 111 -8.86 -0.82 -5.90
N LYS A 112 -8.81 -0.29 -7.12
CA LYS A 112 -7.55 0.13 -7.74
C LYS A 112 -6.96 1.30 -6.98
N LEU A 113 -5.63 1.35 -6.88
CA LEU A 113 -4.92 2.44 -6.21
C LEU A 113 -5.30 3.82 -6.79
N GLU A 114 -5.46 3.92 -8.10
CA GLU A 114 -5.89 5.14 -8.79
C GLU A 114 -7.29 5.62 -8.35
N ASP A 115 -8.20 4.67 -8.09
CA ASP A 115 -9.54 5.00 -7.60
C ASP A 115 -9.50 5.43 -6.13
N ILE A 116 -8.63 4.81 -5.32
CA ILE A 116 -8.36 5.23 -3.94
C ILE A 116 -7.86 6.68 -3.93
N LEU A 117 -6.89 7.00 -4.77
CA LEU A 117 -6.35 8.36 -4.88
C LEU A 117 -7.40 9.40 -5.28
N LYS A 118 -8.28 9.06 -6.24
CA LYS A 118 -9.39 9.93 -6.61
C LYS A 118 -10.38 10.14 -5.47
N MET A 119 -10.69 9.07 -4.73
CA MET A 119 -11.58 9.14 -3.57
C MET A 119 -10.94 9.96 -2.44
N GLU A 120 -9.63 9.82 -2.20
CA GLU A 120 -8.89 10.59 -1.20
C GLU A 120 -8.77 12.06 -1.57
N SER A 121 -8.60 12.38 -2.85
CA SER A 121 -8.55 13.77 -3.30
C SER A 121 -9.90 14.49 -3.17
N SER A 122 -11.00 13.75 -3.04
CA SER A 122 -12.36 14.29 -2.89
C SER A 122 -12.80 14.42 -1.42
N LEU A 123 -11.99 13.99 -0.45
CA LEU A 123 -12.18 14.21 0.98
C LEU A 123 -11.68 15.60 1.39
#